data_afe5606493b524bbcf37fb62ba789393
#
_entry.id   afe5606493b524bbcf37fb62ba789393
#
_cell.length_a   1.000
_cell.length_b   1.000
_cell.length_c   1.000
_cell.angle_alpha   90.00
_cell.angle_beta   90.00
_cell.angle_gamma   90.00
#
_symmetry.space_group_name_H-M   'P 1'
#
loop_
_entity.id
_entity.type
_entity.pdbx_description
1 polymer ?
#
loop_
_entity_poly.entity_id
_entity_poly.type
_entity_poly.pdbx_seq_one_letter_code
_entity_poly.pdbx_strand_id
1 'polypeptide(L)'
;MRRFSSYLIIAALLGAGPVFADEANFSGATTDALAHHDPIHWVSVEQIEKSLEGQPPMTVGFDVDDTVLFSSPCFFYGQQKYSPGSYDYLKNDAFWTDINANCDINYSIPKEVAAKLIAMHTKRGDTIYFITGRTKSPGERLTETIKRDFKMEKINAVVFTAGDSTKTSFLRDHGVKIYYGDADGDMRQAMEIGARPIRVLRASNTTYKPMPKNGGLGEEVIIDSDH
;
A
#
# COMPACT_ATOMS: atom_id res chain seq x y z
N MET A 1 22.23 -24.17 73.40
CA MET A 1 22.61 -23.34 72.22
C MET A 1 21.99 -23.99 70.99
N ARG A 2 20.87 -23.48 70.52
CA ARG A 2 20.19 -23.98 69.27
C ARG A 2 20.49 -22.95 68.18
N ARG A 3 21.16 -23.41 67.08
CA ARG A 3 21.41 -22.60 65.89
C ARG A 3 20.18 -22.71 64.99
N PHE A 4 19.54 -21.59 64.68
CA PHE A 4 18.55 -21.48 63.63
C PHE A 4 19.26 -21.20 62.28
N SER A 5 19.09 -22.12 61.34
CA SER A 5 19.50 -21.92 59.95
C SER A 5 18.33 -21.30 59.19
N SER A 6 18.51 -20.05 58.73
CA SER A 6 17.54 -19.38 57.84
C SER A 6 17.80 -19.80 56.41
N TYR A 7 16.86 -20.48 55.79
CA TYR A 7 16.86 -20.76 54.35
C TYR A 7 16.23 -19.56 53.65
N LEU A 8 17.02 -18.93 52.78
CA LEU A 8 16.58 -17.87 51.90
C LEU A 8 15.97 -18.54 50.68
N ILE A 9 14.66 -18.47 50.48
CA ILE A 9 13.97 -18.92 49.29
C ILE A 9 14.05 -17.75 48.28
N ILE A 10 14.89 -17.90 47.25
CA ILE A 10 14.89 -17.00 46.10
C ILE A 10 13.79 -17.47 45.17
N ALA A 11 12.66 -16.77 45.15
CA ALA A 11 11.63 -16.93 44.16
C ALA A 11 12.12 -16.30 42.84
N ALA A 12 12.51 -17.15 41.89
CA ALA A 12 12.76 -16.72 40.51
C ALA A 12 11.41 -16.36 39.88
N LEU A 13 11.12 -15.09 39.75
CA LEU A 13 10.07 -14.57 38.88
C LEU A 13 10.50 -14.81 37.44
N LEU A 14 10.06 -15.91 36.86
CA LEU A 14 10.05 -16.09 35.40
C LEU A 14 9.04 -15.07 34.84
N GLY A 15 9.55 -13.93 34.43
CA GLY A 15 8.78 -12.98 33.63
C GLY A 15 8.44 -13.63 32.29
N ALA A 16 7.22 -14.14 32.17
CA ALA A 16 6.65 -14.40 30.87
C ALA A 16 6.54 -13.06 30.17
N GLY A 17 7.47 -12.75 29.29
CA GLY A 17 7.31 -11.63 28.36
C GLY A 17 6.03 -11.86 27.55
N PRO A 18 5.31 -10.79 27.19
CA PRO A 18 4.12 -10.95 26.38
C PRO A 18 4.52 -11.66 25.07
N VAL A 19 3.94 -12.84 24.85
CA VAL A 19 3.97 -13.51 23.54
C VAL A 19 3.08 -12.63 22.66
N PHE A 20 3.66 -11.71 21.92
CA PHE A 20 2.95 -11.01 20.87
C PHE A 20 2.64 -12.06 19.80
N ALA A 21 1.41 -12.52 19.76
CA ALA A 21 0.92 -13.23 18.60
C ALA A 21 1.07 -12.29 17.40
N ASP A 22 1.50 -12.80 16.26
CA ASP A 22 1.72 -12.02 15.03
C ASP A 22 0.35 -11.64 14.42
N GLU A 23 -0.43 -10.83 15.17
CA GLU A 23 -1.77 -10.40 14.77
C GLU A 23 -1.76 -9.46 13.55
N ALA A 24 -0.62 -8.83 13.28
CA ALA A 24 -0.45 -7.93 12.13
C ALA A 24 -0.63 -8.62 10.76
N ASN A 25 -0.58 -9.94 10.73
CA ASN A 25 -0.77 -10.73 9.51
C ASN A 25 -2.18 -11.33 9.36
N PHE A 26 -3.10 -11.08 10.30
CA PHE A 26 -4.46 -11.57 10.17
C PHE A 26 -5.27 -10.77 9.17
N SER A 27 -6.03 -11.49 8.34
CA SER A 27 -7.07 -10.89 7.50
C SER A 27 -8.11 -10.23 8.40
N GLY A 28 -8.33 -8.93 8.21
CA GLY A 28 -9.28 -8.17 9.00
C GLY A 28 -8.69 -7.45 10.22
N ALA A 29 -7.35 -7.36 10.34
CA ALA A 29 -6.73 -6.50 11.34
C ALA A 29 -7.11 -5.03 11.07
N THR A 30 -7.62 -4.36 12.09
CA THR A 30 -7.98 -2.94 12.00
C THR A 30 -6.76 -2.05 12.24
N THR A 31 -6.83 -0.79 11.81
CA THR A 31 -5.81 0.22 12.12
C THR A 31 -5.57 0.33 13.63
N ASP A 32 -6.63 0.25 14.43
CA ASP A 32 -6.55 0.29 15.89
C ASP A 32 -5.78 -0.91 16.47
N ALA A 33 -6.07 -2.13 15.99
CA ALA A 33 -5.34 -3.32 16.41
C ALA A 33 -3.85 -3.24 16.05
N LEU A 34 -3.53 -2.77 14.84
CA LEU A 34 -2.15 -2.57 14.40
C LEU A 34 -1.42 -1.54 15.26
N ALA A 35 -2.06 -0.41 15.59
CA ALA A 35 -1.48 0.64 16.41
C ALA A 35 -1.13 0.19 17.85
N HIS A 36 -1.85 -0.80 18.38
CA HIS A 36 -1.60 -1.32 19.72
C HIS A 36 -0.50 -2.38 19.79
N HIS A 37 -0.20 -3.05 18.69
CA HIS A 37 0.70 -4.20 18.68
C HIS A 37 2.09 -3.95 18.12
N ASP A 38 2.24 -3.02 17.18
CA ASP A 38 3.54 -2.71 16.55
C ASP A 38 3.89 -1.22 16.72
N PRO A 39 5.16 -0.87 16.95
CA PRO A 39 5.64 0.52 16.99
C PRO A 39 5.66 1.12 15.58
N ILE A 40 4.49 1.30 15.00
CA ILE A 40 4.31 1.82 13.64
C ILE A 40 4.43 3.34 13.63
N HIS A 41 5.15 3.88 12.66
CA HIS A 41 5.22 5.32 12.43
C HIS A 41 3.93 5.80 11.71
N TRP A 42 2.87 6.01 12.49
CA TRP A 42 1.60 6.51 11.97
C TRP A 42 1.69 7.98 11.57
N VAL A 43 1.15 8.29 10.40
CA VAL A 43 1.04 9.66 9.89
C VAL A 43 -0.35 9.92 9.32
N SER A 44 -0.82 11.17 9.40
CA SER A 44 -2.01 11.61 8.66
C SER A 44 -1.63 12.30 7.35
N VAL A 45 -2.59 12.48 6.44
CA VAL A 45 -2.39 13.25 5.21
C VAL A 45 -1.97 14.69 5.52
N GLU A 46 -2.53 15.30 6.58
CA GLU A 46 -2.19 16.65 7.02
C GLU A 46 -0.74 16.73 7.56
N GLN A 47 -0.27 15.69 8.24
CA GLN A 47 1.13 15.63 8.69
C GLN A 47 2.09 15.48 7.50
N ILE A 48 1.71 14.72 6.48
CA ILE A 48 2.48 14.64 5.22
C ILE A 48 2.49 16.02 4.55
N GLU A 49 1.34 16.68 4.38
CA GLU A 49 1.25 18.02 3.79
C GLU A 49 2.14 19.01 4.54
N LYS A 50 2.06 19.04 5.86
CA LYS A 50 2.88 19.90 6.72
C LYS A 50 4.38 19.63 6.55
N SER A 51 4.78 18.37 6.43
CA SER A 51 6.19 18.00 6.23
C SER A 51 6.77 18.51 4.89
N LEU A 52 5.91 18.86 3.95
CA LEU A 52 6.28 19.35 2.63
C LEU A 52 6.19 20.89 2.50
N GLU A 53 5.81 21.60 3.57
CA GLU A 53 5.75 23.07 3.56
C GLU A 53 7.13 23.66 3.26
N GLY A 54 7.15 24.66 2.40
CA GLY A 54 8.37 25.34 1.97
C GLY A 54 9.28 24.54 1.04
N GLN A 55 8.97 23.28 0.76
CA GLN A 55 9.71 22.49 -0.23
C GLN A 55 9.21 22.81 -1.66
N PRO A 56 10.11 22.87 -2.66
CA PRO A 56 9.72 23.06 -4.05
C PRO A 56 8.87 21.87 -4.55
N PRO A 57 8.11 22.08 -5.66
CA PRO A 57 7.45 20.97 -6.34
C PRO A 57 8.41 19.83 -6.66
N MET A 58 7.92 18.61 -6.57
CA MET A 58 8.70 17.39 -6.75
C MET A 58 7.96 16.35 -7.60
N THR A 59 8.62 15.26 -7.91
CA THR A 59 7.98 14.10 -8.53
C THR A 59 7.55 13.11 -7.44
N VAL A 60 6.30 12.68 -7.52
CA VAL A 60 5.72 11.67 -6.62
C VAL A 60 5.10 10.53 -7.42
N GLY A 61 5.14 9.34 -6.87
CA GLY A 61 4.58 8.15 -7.49
C GLY A 61 3.53 7.50 -6.59
N PHE A 62 2.54 6.90 -7.22
CA PHE A 62 1.50 6.10 -6.58
C PHE A 62 1.44 4.73 -7.25
N ASP A 63 1.46 3.67 -6.47
CA ASP A 63 0.90 2.40 -6.92
C ASP A 63 -0.60 2.54 -7.17
N VAL A 64 -1.21 1.62 -7.88
CA VAL A 64 -2.63 1.72 -8.26
C VAL A 64 -3.51 0.81 -7.43
N ASP A 65 -3.22 -0.49 -7.44
CA ASP A 65 -4.09 -1.50 -6.83
C ASP A 65 -4.01 -1.47 -5.31
N ASP A 66 -5.15 -1.39 -4.64
CA ASP A 66 -5.26 -1.23 -3.18
C ASP A 66 -4.57 0.04 -2.62
N THR A 67 -3.94 0.85 -3.46
CA THR A 67 -3.34 2.15 -3.11
C THR A 67 -4.23 3.32 -3.56
N VAL A 68 -4.51 3.42 -4.84
CA VAL A 68 -5.36 4.48 -5.44
C VAL A 68 -6.78 3.98 -5.64
N LEU A 69 -6.91 2.74 -6.11
CA LEU A 69 -8.19 2.07 -6.34
C LEU A 69 -8.27 0.80 -5.48
N PHE A 70 -9.39 0.62 -4.79
CA PHE A 70 -9.75 -0.68 -4.26
C PHE A 70 -10.24 -1.54 -5.43
N SER A 71 -9.32 -2.31 -6.02
CA SER A 71 -9.54 -3.07 -7.26
C SER A 71 -10.05 -4.50 -7.00
N SER A 72 -10.18 -4.90 -5.75
CA SER A 72 -10.58 -6.27 -5.37
C SER A 72 -11.85 -6.78 -6.02
N PRO A 73 -12.92 -5.98 -6.31
CA PRO A 73 -14.07 -6.47 -7.05
C PRO A 73 -13.69 -7.06 -8.41
N CYS A 74 -12.79 -6.40 -9.13
CA CYS A 74 -12.35 -6.84 -10.45
C CYS A 74 -11.37 -8.02 -10.39
N PHE A 75 -10.48 -8.03 -9.41
CA PHE A 75 -9.57 -9.16 -9.20
C PHE A 75 -10.32 -10.41 -8.74
N PHE A 76 -11.31 -10.27 -7.85
CA PHE A 76 -12.17 -11.38 -7.45
C PHE A 76 -12.94 -11.96 -8.63
N TYR A 77 -13.58 -11.11 -9.44
CA TYR A 77 -14.23 -11.54 -10.66
C TYR A 77 -13.25 -12.30 -11.57
N GLY A 78 -12.05 -11.77 -11.79
CA GLY A 78 -11.02 -12.41 -12.59
C GLY A 78 -10.61 -13.77 -12.05
N GLN A 79 -10.40 -13.87 -10.72
CA GLN A 79 -10.10 -15.15 -10.09
C GLN A 79 -11.21 -16.18 -10.34
N GLN A 80 -12.47 -15.81 -10.08
CA GLN A 80 -13.60 -16.72 -10.28
C GLN A 80 -13.76 -17.16 -11.72
N LYS A 81 -13.51 -16.27 -12.69
CA LYS A 81 -13.71 -16.54 -14.12
C LYS A 81 -12.56 -17.33 -14.75
N TYR A 82 -11.31 -17.01 -14.41
CA TYR A 82 -10.14 -17.50 -15.15
C TYR A 82 -9.34 -18.59 -14.40
N SER A 83 -9.33 -18.57 -13.06
CA SER A 83 -8.63 -19.59 -12.26
C SER A 83 -9.18 -19.66 -10.83
N PRO A 84 -10.37 -20.28 -10.65
CA PRO A 84 -11.00 -20.38 -9.32
C PRO A 84 -10.06 -20.99 -8.29
N GLY A 85 -9.86 -20.28 -7.15
CA GLY A 85 -9.04 -20.73 -6.04
C GLY A 85 -7.53 -20.57 -6.22
N SER A 86 -7.04 -19.97 -7.32
CA SER A 86 -5.62 -19.70 -7.51
C SER A 86 -5.37 -18.26 -7.99
N TYR A 87 -4.09 -17.87 -8.05
CA TYR A 87 -3.65 -16.59 -8.62
C TYR A 87 -3.16 -16.71 -10.08
N ASP A 88 -3.40 -17.85 -10.75
CA ASP A 88 -2.93 -18.06 -12.12
C ASP A 88 -3.62 -17.13 -13.13
N TYR A 89 -4.79 -16.58 -12.80
CA TYR A 89 -5.44 -15.55 -13.60
C TYR A 89 -4.54 -14.33 -13.85
N LEU A 90 -3.61 -14.01 -12.95
CA LEU A 90 -2.66 -12.92 -13.13
C LEU A 90 -1.65 -13.15 -14.27
N LYS A 91 -1.55 -14.38 -14.77
CA LYS A 91 -0.73 -14.76 -15.92
C LYS A 91 -1.54 -14.82 -17.23
N ASN A 92 -2.83 -14.49 -17.18
CA ASN A 92 -3.75 -14.64 -18.30
C ASN A 92 -4.00 -13.30 -18.99
N ASP A 93 -3.60 -13.17 -20.24
CA ASP A 93 -3.78 -11.94 -21.04
C ASP A 93 -5.26 -11.56 -21.24
N ALA A 94 -6.15 -12.56 -21.30
CA ALA A 94 -7.58 -12.31 -21.41
C ALA A 94 -8.14 -11.65 -20.12
N PHE A 95 -7.61 -12.01 -18.95
CA PHE A 95 -7.94 -11.33 -17.70
C PHE A 95 -7.51 -9.86 -17.74
N TRP A 96 -6.26 -9.58 -18.14
CA TRP A 96 -5.76 -8.20 -18.21
C TRP A 96 -6.51 -7.36 -19.23
N THR A 97 -6.93 -7.96 -20.34
CA THR A 97 -7.77 -7.28 -21.32
C THR A 97 -9.13 -6.91 -20.72
N ASP A 98 -9.76 -7.85 -20.02
CA ASP A 98 -11.09 -7.66 -19.42
C ASP A 98 -11.07 -6.63 -18.30
N ILE A 99 -10.10 -6.74 -17.35
CA ILE A 99 -10.01 -5.82 -16.22
C ILE A 99 -9.68 -4.40 -16.64
N ASN A 100 -8.66 -4.23 -17.49
CA ASN A 100 -8.17 -2.90 -17.86
C ASN A 100 -9.14 -2.15 -18.78
N ALA A 101 -9.90 -2.86 -19.64
CA ALA A 101 -10.82 -2.22 -20.56
C ALA A 101 -12.20 -1.92 -19.96
N ASN A 102 -12.71 -2.78 -19.07
CA ASN A 102 -14.11 -2.73 -18.66
C ASN A 102 -14.33 -2.73 -17.16
N CYS A 103 -13.58 -3.56 -16.40
CA CYS A 103 -13.92 -3.80 -15.02
C CYS A 103 -13.62 -2.59 -14.13
N ASP A 104 -12.42 -2.02 -14.22
CA ASP A 104 -12.02 -0.92 -13.34
C ASP A 104 -12.92 0.29 -13.46
N ILE A 105 -13.24 0.69 -14.68
CA ILE A 105 -14.05 1.89 -14.91
C ILE A 105 -15.47 1.79 -14.35
N ASN A 106 -15.93 0.57 -14.08
CA ASN A 106 -17.28 0.30 -13.60
C ASN A 106 -17.34 -0.17 -12.13
N TYR A 107 -16.28 -0.84 -11.63
CA TYR A 107 -16.38 -1.57 -10.37
C TYR A 107 -15.21 -1.37 -9.41
N SER A 108 -14.08 -0.84 -9.84
CA SER A 108 -13.03 -0.43 -8.90
C SER A 108 -13.46 0.83 -8.17
N ILE A 109 -13.15 0.90 -6.87
CA ILE A 109 -13.61 1.97 -5.99
C ILE A 109 -12.41 2.90 -5.71
N PRO A 110 -12.49 4.20 -6.02
CA PRO A 110 -11.46 5.14 -5.67
C PRO A 110 -11.35 5.28 -4.15
N LYS A 111 -10.12 5.22 -3.62
CA LYS A 111 -9.88 5.36 -2.18
C LYS A 111 -9.90 6.82 -1.76
N GLU A 112 -10.56 7.12 -0.64
CA GLU A 112 -10.67 8.49 -0.13
C GLU A 112 -9.29 9.10 0.22
N VAL A 113 -8.40 8.29 0.80
CA VAL A 113 -7.03 8.73 1.11
C VAL A 113 -6.29 9.13 -0.16
N ALA A 114 -6.44 8.38 -1.25
CA ALA A 114 -5.82 8.72 -2.53
C ALA A 114 -6.34 10.04 -3.07
N ALA A 115 -7.64 10.31 -2.95
CA ALA A 115 -8.23 11.58 -3.36
C ALA A 115 -7.61 12.76 -2.59
N LYS A 116 -7.41 12.63 -1.28
CA LYS A 116 -6.78 13.66 -0.44
C LYS A 116 -5.32 13.89 -0.84
N LEU A 117 -4.54 12.82 -1.02
CA LEU A 117 -3.12 12.89 -1.41
C LEU A 117 -2.94 13.50 -2.81
N ILE A 118 -3.72 13.04 -3.79
CA ILE A 118 -3.68 13.55 -5.16
C ILE A 118 -4.03 15.05 -5.20
N ALA A 119 -5.07 15.45 -4.47
CA ALA A 119 -5.45 16.87 -4.37
C ALA A 119 -4.34 17.70 -3.73
N MET A 120 -3.72 17.24 -2.65
CA MET A 120 -2.60 17.89 -1.99
C MET A 120 -1.42 18.09 -2.95
N HIS A 121 -0.97 17.03 -3.61
CA HIS A 121 0.16 17.10 -4.54
C HIS A 121 -0.15 17.95 -5.78
N THR A 122 -1.39 17.89 -6.28
CA THR A 122 -1.83 18.75 -7.39
C THR A 122 -1.78 20.22 -6.99
N LYS A 123 -2.29 20.58 -5.80
CA LYS A 123 -2.23 21.94 -5.25
C LYS A 123 -0.80 22.44 -5.07
N ARG A 124 0.14 21.58 -4.71
CA ARG A 124 1.57 21.90 -4.60
C ARG A 124 2.26 22.09 -5.95
N GLY A 125 1.66 21.64 -7.06
CA GLY A 125 2.27 21.62 -8.39
C GLY A 125 3.27 20.47 -8.59
N ASP A 126 3.18 19.43 -7.79
CA ASP A 126 4.01 18.23 -7.92
C ASP A 126 3.69 17.46 -9.22
N THR A 127 4.68 16.77 -9.77
CA THR A 127 4.48 15.84 -10.88
C THR A 127 4.05 14.50 -10.34
N ILE A 128 2.86 14.04 -10.74
CA ILE A 128 2.26 12.79 -10.25
C ILE A 128 2.38 11.70 -11.32
N TYR A 129 2.88 10.53 -10.95
CA TYR A 129 2.84 9.29 -11.75
C TYR A 129 2.05 8.21 -11.03
N PHE A 130 1.27 7.46 -11.79
CA PHE A 130 0.60 6.23 -11.36
C PHE A 130 1.29 5.05 -12.01
N ILE A 131 1.78 4.10 -11.20
CA ILE A 131 2.63 3.01 -11.65
C ILE A 131 2.06 1.70 -11.11
N THR A 132 1.69 0.78 -12.02
CA THR A 132 1.09 -0.50 -11.62
C THR A 132 1.92 -1.68 -12.13
N GLY A 133 1.93 -2.77 -11.35
CA GLY A 133 2.51 -4.05 -11.75
C GLY A 133 1.70 -4.81 -12.81
N ARG A 134 0.56 -4.30 -13.24
CA ARG A 134 -0.31 -4.95 -14.23
C ARG A 134 0.38 -5.07 -15.58
N THR A 135 -0.08 -6.05 -16.36
CA THR A 135 0.23 -6.15 -17.79
C THR A 135 -0.66 -5.18 -18.58
N LYS A 136 -0.06 -4.36 -19.42
CA LYS A 136 -0.80 -3.48 -20.32
C LYS A 136 -1.52 -4.30 -21.38
N SER A 137 -2.77 -3.96 -21.67
CA SER A 137 -3.57 -4.62 -22.70
C SER A 137 -4.12 -3.62 -23.71
N PRO A 138 -4.45 -4.06 -24.95
CA PRO A 138 -5.14 -3.20 -25.90
C PRO A 138 -6.47 -2.69 -25.34
N GLY A 139 -6.75 -1.40 -25.58
CA GLY A 139 -8.01 -0.80 -25.14
C GLY A 139 -8.10 -0.53 -23.63
N GLU A 140 -6.96 -0.55 -22.89
CA GLU A 140 -6.92 -0.20 -21.49
C GLU A 140 -7.46 1.22 -21.23
N ARG A 141 -8.17 1.40 -20.15
CA ARG A 141 -8.83 2.66 -19.76
C ARG A 141 -8.44 3.12 -18.35
N LEU A 142 -7.39 2.57 -17.78
CA LEU A 142 -7.00 2.85 -16.39
C LEU A 142 -6.62 4.33 -16.20
N THR A 143 -5.91 4.92 -17.15
CA THR A 143 -5.61 6.36 -17.14
C THR A 143 -6.88 7.20 -17.15
N GLU A 144 -7.86 6.84 -17.99
CA GLU A 144 -9.15 7.52 -18.08
C GLU A 144 -9.94 7.37 -16.76
N THR A 145 -9.94 6.18 -16.20
CA THR A 145 -10.61 5.84 -14.94
C THR A 145 -10.06 6.71 -13.81
N ILE A 146 -8.75 6.74 -13.60
CA ILE A 146 -8.13 7.54 -12.55
C ILE A 146 -8.40 9.04 -12.78
N LYS A 147 -8.26 9.52 -14.02
CA LYS A 147 -8.56 10.90 -14.36
C LYS A 147 -9.98 11.32 -13.98
N ARG A 148 -10.95 10.49 -14.32
CA ARG A 148 -12.38 10.70 -14.02
C ARG A 148 -12.65 10.70 -12.52
N ASP A 149 -12.19 9.66 -11.83
CA ASP A 149 -12.53 9.40 -10.44
C ASP A 149 -11.93 10.43 -9.49
N PHE A 150 -10.73 10.91 -9.79
CA PHE A 150 -10.06 11.95 -9.00
C PHE A 150 -10.20 13.36 -9.61
N LYS A 151 -11.02 13.53 -10.66
CA LYS A 151 -11.32 14.84 -11.30
C LYS A 151 -10.07 15.61 -11.70
N MET A 152 -9.04 14.90 -12.17
CA MET A 152 -7.77 15.51 -12.57
C MET A 152 -7.92 16.23 -13.92
N GLU A 153 -7.49 17.49 -14.00
CA GLU A 153 -7.45 18.22 -15.28
C GLU A 153 -6.39 17.62 -16.23
N LYS A 154 -5.23 17.35 -15.67
CA LYS A 154 -4.08 16.74 -16.36
C LYS A 154 -3.62 15.51 -15.62
N ILE A 155 -3.24 14.47 -16.35
CA ILE A 155 -2.70 13.24 -15.81
C ILE A 155 -1.62 12.72 -16.76
N ASN A 156 -0.52 12.22 -16.22
CA ASN A 156 0.40 11.39 -16.97
C ASN A 156 -0.24 10.02 -17.22
N ALA A 157 0.01 9.43 -18.38
CA ALA A 157 -0.47 8.08 -18.65
C ALA A 157 0.01 7.11 -17.58
N VAL A 158 -0.87 6.20 -17.16
CA VAL A 158 -0.52 5.14 -16.20
C VAL A 158 0.60 4.28 -16.77
N VAL A 159 1.59 3.99 -15.94
CA VAL A 159 2.75 3.18 -16.29
C VAL A 159 2.48 1.74 -15.89
N PHE A 160 2.49 0.85 -16.88
CA PHE A 160 2.33 -0.59 -16.71
C PHE A 160 3.70 -1.25 -16.74
N THR A 161 4.07 -1.95 -15.68
CA THR A 161 5.40 -2.53 -15.55
C THR A 161 5.45 -4.05 -15.77
N ALA A 162 4.30 -4.69 -15.96
CA ALA A 162 4.18 -6.14 -16.15
C ALA A 162 4.94 -6.96 -15.10
N GLY A 163 4.82 -6.54 -13.84
CA GLY A 163 5.56 -7.05 -12.69
C GLY A 163 6.50 -5.99 -12.09
N ASP A 164 7.16 -6.35 -11.00
CA ASP A 164 7.89 -5.38 -10.17
C ASP A 164 9.28 -4.99 -10.69
N SER A 165 9.88 -5.78 -11.57
CA SER A 165 11.30 -5.61 -11.96
C SER A 165 11.61 -4.28 -12.67
N THR A 166 10.63 -3.71 -13.37
CA THR A 166 10.79 -2.44 -14.09
C THR A 166 10.27 -1.23 -13.32
N LYS A 167 9.52 -1.44 -12.22
CA LYS A 167 8.96 -0.37 -11.40
C LYS A 167 10.08 0.46 -10.76
N THR A 168 11.06 -0.18 -10.14
CA THR A 168 12.20 0.51 -9.51
C THR A 168 12.99 1.37 -10.48
N SER A 169 13.26 0.89 -11.70
CA SER A 169 13.99 1.68 -12.70
C SER A 169 13.18 2.90 -13.13
N PHE A 170 11.87 2.74 -13.35
CA PHE A 170 10.99 3.87 -13.67
C PHE A 170 11.02 4.94 -12.57
N LEU A 171 10.86 4.53 -11.30
CA LEU A 171 10.89 5.44 -10.16
C LEU A 171 12.20 6.23 -10.08
N ARG A 172 13.33 5.55 -10.31
CA ARG A 172 14.67 6.15 -10.33
C ARG A 172 14.83 7.14 -11.47
N ASP A 173 14.50 6.73 -12.68
CA ASP A 173 14.71 7.50 -13.91
C ASP A 173 13.87 8.78 -13.94
N HIS A 174 12.70 8.77 -13.25
CA HIS A 174 11.82 9.95 -13.13
C HIS A 174 12.06 10.75 -11.84
N GLY A 175 13.06 10.37 -11.05
CA GLY A 175 13.47 11.11 -9.86
C GLY A 175 12.38 11.20 -8.78
N VAL A 176 11.58 10.13 -8.64
CA VAL A 176 10.51 10.07 -7.63
C VAL A 176 11.08 10.27 -6.24
N LYS A 177 10.48 11.19 -5.46
CA LYS A 177 10.91 11.56 -4.10
C LYS A 177 10.03 10.95 -3.02
N ILE A 178 8.76 10.73 -3.32
CA ILE A 178 7.80 10.07 -2.43
C ILE A 178 7.10 9.01 -3.24
N TYR A 179 6.96 7.82 -2.67
CA TYR A 179 6.23 6.73 -3.30
C TYR A 179 5.19 6.17 -2.34
N TYR A 180 3.94 6.20 -2.77
CA TYR A 180 2.79 5.66 -2.06
C TYR A 180 2.46 4.28 -2.59
N GLY A 181 2.32 3.31 -1.69
CA GLY A 181 1.98 1.94 -2.07
C GLY A 181 1.39 1.15 -0.89
N ASP A 182 0.72 0.06 -1.19
CA ASP A 182 0.13 -0.82 -0.18
C ASP A 182 0.98 -2.06 0.12
N ALA A 183 1.84 -2.47 -0.83
CA ALA A 183 2.62 -3.70 -0.73
C ALA A 183 4.03 -3.47 -0.16
N ASP A 184 4.61 -4.52 0.45
CA ASP A 184 6.00 -4.49 0.91
C ASP A 184 7.00 -4.26 -0.24
N GLY A 185 6.63 -4.72 -1.46
CA GLY A 185 7.39 -4.47 -2.68
C GLY A 185 7.53 -2.98 -2.96
N ASP A 186 6.44 -2.22 -2.86
CA ASP A 186 6.43 -0.77 -3.08
C ASP A 186 7.35 -0.04 -2.11
N MET A 187 7.30 -0.42 -0.84
CA MET A 187 8.16 0.18 0.18
C MET A 187 9.65 -0.09 -0.10
N ARG A 188 10.00 -1.35 -0.43
CA ARG A 188 11.38 -1.70 -0.79
C ARG A 188 11.87 -0.97 -2.03
N GLN A 189 11.03 -0.84 -3.05
CA GLN A 189 11.35 -0.12 -4.29
C GLN A 189 11.62 1.38 -4.03
N ALA A 190 10.79 2.01 -3.18
CA ALA A 190 11.01 3.39 -2.76
C ALA A 190 12.33 3.55 -2.01
N MET A 191 12.61 2.68 -1.04
CA MET A 191 13.86 2.70 -0.26
C MET A 191 15.09 2.49 -1.14
N GLU A 192 15.03 1.59 -2.11
CA GLU A 192 16.15 1.28 -3.01
C GLU A 192 16.61 2.51 -3.81
N ILE A 193 15.69 3.40 -4.16
CA ILE A 193 16.00 4.64 -4.89
C ILE A 193 16.21 5.85 -3.99
N GLY A 194 16.11 5.68 -2.65
CA GLY A 194 16.20 6.79 -1.69
C GLY A 194 14.98 7.71 -1.70
N ALA A 195 13.83 7.24 -2.17
CA ALA A 195 12.56 7.93 -2.04
C ALA A 195 11.93 7.65 -0.66
N ARG A 196 11.09 8.57 -0.19
CA ARG A 196 10.30 8.42 1.04
C ARG A 196 9.19 7.38 0.80
N PRO A 197 9.23 6.21 1.49
CA PRO A 197 8.19 5.19 1.39
C PRO A 197 7.02 5.57 2.30
N ILE A 198 5.82 5.63 1.76
CA ILE A 198 4.61 5.88 2.54
C ILE A 198 3.58 4.80 2.22
N ARG A 199 3.20 4.06 3.24
CA ARG A 199 2.24 2.97 3.14
C ARG A 199 0.81 3.48 3.17
N VAL A 200 0.02 3.06 2.19
CA VAL A 200 -1.43 3.08 2.23
C VAL A 200 -1.91 1.72 2.73
N LEU A 201 -2.80 1.69 3.71
CA LEU A 201 -3.32 0.45 4.25
C LEU A 201 -4.14 -0.30 3.19
N ARG A 202 -3.89 -1.59 3.07
CA ARG A 202 -4.72 -2.48 2.25
C ARG A 202 -5.99 -2.81 2.99
N ALA A 203 -7.14 -2.73 2.32
CA ALA A 203 -8.42 -3.08 2.93
C ALA A 203 -8.45 -4.54 3.38
N SER A 204 -9.04 -4.82 4.54
CA SER A 204 -9.07 -6.16 5.13
C SER A 204 -9.78 -7.20 4.26
N ASN A 205 -10.74 -6.76 3.43
CA ASN A 205 -11.50 -7.58 2.49
C ASN A 205 -10.88 -7.66 1.09
N THR A 206 -9.63 -7.21 0.91
CA THR A 206 -8.92 -7.38 -0.37
C THR A 206 -8.80 -8.84 -0.76
N THR A 207 -8.82 -9.10 -2.05
CA THR A 207 -8.56 -10.44 -2.60
C THR A 207 -7.08 -10.79 -2.65
N TYR A 208 -6.19 -9.81 -2.51
CA TYR A 208 -4.74 -10.02 -2.60
C TYR A 208 -4.13 -10.35 -1.24
N LYS A 209 -3.77 -11.60 -1.05
CA LYS A 209 -3.19 -12.14 0.20
C LYS A 209 -1.77 -12.68 -0.04
N PRO A 210 -0.93 -12.77 1.00
CA PRO A 210 -1.19 -12.34 2.39
C PRO A 210 -1.26 -10.81 2.55
N MET A 211 -1.81 -10.37 3.69
CA MET A 211 -1.75 -8.94 4.05
C MET A 211 -0.30 -8.51 4.28
N PRO A 212 0.07 -7.27 3.89
CA PRO A 212 1.40 -6.74 4.16
C PRO A 212 1.61 -6.53 5.67
N LYS A 213 2.87 -6.56 6.10
CA LYS A 213 3.23 -6.19 7.47
C LYS A 213 3.46 -4.68 7.54
N ASN A 214 2.40 -3.93 7.84
CA ASN A 214 2.45 -2.47 7.91
C ASN A 214 3.46 -2.00 8.97
N GLY A 215 4.33 -1.06 8.61
CA GLY A 215 5.40 -0.54 9.47
C GLY A 215 6.61 -1.47 9.61
N GLY A 216 6.53 -2.71 9.09
CA GLY A 216 7.57 -3.72 9.26
C GLY A 216 8.91 -3.43 8.60
N LEU A 217 8.96 -2.45 7.71
CA LEU A 217 10.18 -1.96 7.06
C LEU A 217 10.64 -0.60 7.61
N GLY A 218 9.95 -0.04 8.62
CA GLY A 218 10.22 1.29 9.18
C GLY A 218 9.63 2.43 8.34
N GLU A 219 8.75 2.13 7.40
CA GLU A 219 8.04 3.10 6.59
C GLU A 219 6.99 3.86 7.41
N GLU A 220 6.61 5.04 6.94
CA GLU A 220 5.42 5.74 7.42
C GLU A 220 4.15 5.05 6.93
N VAL A 221 3.14 4.96 7.80
CA VAL A 221 1.85 4.33 7.49
C VAL A 221 0.74 5.34 7.68
N ILE A 222 -0.08 5.55 6.65
CA ILE A 222 -1.18 6.52 6.74
C ILE A 222 -2.32 5.90 7.53
N ILE A 223 -2.70 6.57 8.61
CA ILE A 223 -3.85 6.18 9.45
C ILE A 223 -5.15 6.27 8.64
N ASP A 224 -6.10 5.36 8.91
CA ASP A 224 -7.43 5.32 8.26
C ASP A 224 -7.38 5.33 6.73
N SER A 225 -6.38 4.67 6.15
CA SER A 225 -6.14 4.67 4.70
C SER A 225 -6.56 3.37 4.00
N ASP A 226 -7.28 2.49 4.67
CA ASP A 226 -7.77 1.22 4.11
C ASP A 226 -9.01 1.39 3.20
N HIS A 227 -9.65 2.59 3.18
CA HIS A 227 -10.84 2.92 2.39
C HIS A 227 -10.72 4.24 1.59
#